data_aac7c91a18ab9f3b5f1244a86f6f9ce3
#
_entry.id   aac7c91a18ab9f3b5f1244a86f6f9ce3
#
_cell.length_a   1.000
_cell.length_b   1.000
_cell.length_c   1.000
_cell.angle_alpha   90.00
_cell.angle_beta   90.00
_cell.angle_gamma   90.00
#
_symmetry.space_group_name_H-M   'P 1'
#
loop_
_entity.id
_entity.type
_entity.pdbx_description
1 polymer ?
#
loop_
_entity_poly.entity_id
_entity_poly.type
_entity_poly.pdbx_seq_one_letter_code
_entity_poly.pdbx_strand_id
1 'polypeptide(L)'
;MALIVEFTCELPNGVHARPASHVETLCNTFTSHIEWHNLRTDRKGNAKSALALIGTDTLAGDACQLLISGTDEQDAHQRLSQWLRDEFPLCDAPLAEIKNSELEPLPASLTNLNPLFFRAHAVCTGSAGGVLTQLSSLDLNTLGELPAASDIETEQSALDNGLTLLIKNIAFRQLDSDGATSAILEAHRSLAGDTSLRQHLLAGVARGLSCAQAIVESAGHFCDEFARSSSRYLQERALDVRDVCFQLLQQIYGEQRFPAPGKLTQPTVCMADELTPSQFLELDKTFLKGLLLKSGGTTSHTVILARSFNIPTLVGVDIEALTPWLHQTVYIDGNAGAIVVAPDEPVTRYYQQEARVQDALREQQRIWLTNKRALPTVSVWKWPPTLRTPSKRKRHSATARKRLVCSVQKCCIWTEPAHLARTSCTTFFARRWSPHRAVALLCARWISAVTSPLII
;
A
#
# COMPACT_ATOMS: atom_id res chain seq x y z
N MET A 1 -22.75 -5.49 35.38
CA MET A 1 -23.26 -4.43 34.47
C MET A 1 -22.19 -4.21 33.42
N ALA A 2 -22.56 -4.07 32.16
CA ALA A 2 -21.56 -3.77 31.15
C ALA A 2 -20.94 -2.38 31.40
N LEU A 3 -19.63 -2.29 31.34
CA LEU A 3 -18.90 -1.01 31.38
C LEU A 3 -18.85 -0.41 29.99
N ILE A 4 -18.94 0.92 29.91
CA ILE A 4 -18.95 1.65 28.64
C ILE A 4 -17.78 2.62 28.59
N VAL A 5 -17.02 2.59 27.50
CA VAL A 5 -16.01 3.60 27.18
C VAL A 5 -16.51 4.41 25.99
N GLU A 6 -16.72 5.71 26.18
CA GLU A 6 -17.12 6.63 25.11
C GLU A 6 -15.90 7.34 24.56
N PHE A 7 -15.83 7.47 23.23
CA PHE A 7 -14.73 8.15 22.56
C PHE A 7 -15.14 8.64 21.18
N THR A 8 -14.33 9.51 20.61
CA THR A 8 -14.47 9.96 19.21
C THR A 8 -13.37 9.34 18.36
N CYS A 9 -13.69 8.88 17.17
CA CYS A 9 -12.70 8.33 16.24
C CYS A 9 -11.84 9.47 15.68
N GLU A 10 -10.57 9.56 16.10
CA GLU A 10 -9.61 10.57 15.63
C GLU A 10 -8.76 10.08 14.44
N LEU A 11 -9.00 8.86 13.95
CA LEU A 11 -8.26 8.30 12.82
C LEU A 11 -8.64 9.02 11.51
N PRO A 12 -7.67 9.57 10.76
CA PRO A 12 -7.94 10.37 9.57
C PRO A 12 -8.65 9.59 8.45
N ASN A 13 -8.43 8.27 8.38
CA ASN A 13 -9.04 7.40 7.36
C ASN A 13 -10.11 6.47 7.95
N GLY A 14 -10.53 6.69 9.20
CA GLY A 14 -11.48 5.83 9.91
C GLY A 14 -10.89 4.48 10.32
N VAL A 15 -11.77 3.58 10.81
CA VAL A 15 -11.40 2.23 11.26
C VAL A 15 -11.32 1.29 10.04
N HIS A 16 -10.13 1.15 9.49
CA HIS A 16 -9.80 0.23 8.40
C HIS A 16 -8.92 -0.92 8.91
N ALA A 17 -8.43 -1.79 8.03
CA ALA A 17 -7.74 -3.04 8.39
C ALA A 17 -6.61 -2.86 9.42
N ARG A 18 -5.75 -1.84 9.29
CA ARG A 18 -4.62 -1.61 10.20
C ARG A 18 -5.08 -1.24 11.62
N PRO A 19 -5.83 -0.13 11.85
CA PRO A 19 -6.33 0.18 13.18
C PRO A 19 -7.28 -0.90 13.72
N ALA A 20 -8.11 -1.53 12.87
CA ALA A 20 -8.96 -2.64 13.28
C ALA A 20 -8.16 -3.82 13.83
N SER A 21 -7.06 -4.20 13.17
CA SER A 21 -6.16 -5.26 13.65
C SER A 21 -5.46 -4.91 14.99
N HIS A 22 -5.12 -3.63 15.20
CA HIS A 22 -4.61 -3.20 16.51
C HIS A 22 -5.65 -3.31 17.62
N VAL A 23 -6.91 -2.86 17.36
CA VAL A 23 -8.03 -3.02 18.29
C VAL A 23 -8.27 -4.50 18.58
N GLU A 24 -8.39 -5.33 17.54
CA GLU A 24 -8.57 -6.78 17.63
C GLU A 24 -7.50 -7.43 18.51
N THR A 25 -6.22 -7.13 18.23
CA THR A 25 -5.09 -7.70 18.98
C THR A 25 -5.18 -7.35 20.47
N LEU A 26 -5.47 -6.09 20.79
CA LEU A 26 -5.61 -5.65 22.16
C LEU A 26 -6.84 -6.27 22.83
N CYS A 27 -8.00 -6.28 22.17
CA CYS A 27 -9.24 -6.83 22.71
C CYS A 27 -9.14 -8.35 22.94
N ASN A 28 -8.37 -9.07 22.13
CA ASN A 28 -8.14 -10.51 22.28
C ASN A 28 -7.27 -10.87 23.50
N THR A 29 -6.62 -9.90 24.16
CA THR A 29 -5.92 -10.14 25.43
C THR A 29 -6.86 -10.32 26.62
N PHE A 30 -8.14 -9.95 26.48
CA PHE A 30 -9.15 -10.03 27.52
C PHE A 30 -10.11 -11.19 27.28
N THR A 31 -10.69 -11.72 28.36
CA THR A 31 -11.74 -12.76 28.29
C THR A 31 -13.12 -12.16 28.09
N SER A 32 -13.35 -10.92 28.54
CA SER A 32 -14.61 -10.19 28.42
C SER A 32 -15.09 -10.09 26.98
N HIS A 33 -16.39 -10.07 26.78
CA HIS A 33 -17.04 -9.67 25.54
C HIS A 33 -16.90 -8.16 25.37
N ILE A 34 -16.40 -7.72 24.21
CA ILE A 34 -16.17 -6.31 23.88
C ILE A 34 -16.86 -6.03 22.56
N GLU A 35 -17.87 -5.15 22.58
CA GLU A 35 -18.63 -4.74 21.41
C GLU A 35 -18.32 -3.27 21.09
N TRP A 36 -17.95 -3.01 19.84
CA TRP A 36 -17.79 -1.68 19.29
C TRP A 36 -19.13 -1.20 18.72
N HIS A 37 -19.57 -0.02 19.09
CA HIS A 37 -20.79 0.59 18.61
C HIS A 37 -20.48 1.97 17.99
N ASN A 38 -20.73 2.13 16.71
CA ASN A 38 -20.66 3.41 16.03
C ASN A 38 -22.03 4.11 16.13
N LEU A 39 -22.09 5.22 16.84
CA LEU A 39 -23.36 5.92 17.10
C LEU A 39 -23.91 6.65 15.86
N ARG A 40 -23.07 6.97 14.84
CA ARG A 40 -23.55 7.58 13.59
C ARG A 40 -24.30 6.57 12.72
N THR A 41 -23.79 5.36 12.59
CA THR A 41 -24.39 4.34 11.72
C THR A 41 -25.32 3.40 12.46
N ASP A 42 -25.35 3.45 13.81
CA ASP A 42 -25.98 2.50 14.72
C ASP A 42 -25.54 1.05 14.52
N ARG A 43 -24.34 0.86 13.90
CA ARG A 43 -23.77 -0.48 13.67
C ARG A 43 -22.90 -0.90 14.84
N LYS A 44 -23.01 -2.19 15.13
CA LYS A 44 -22.26 -2.85 16.19
C LYS A 44 -21.38 -3.95 15.61
N GLY A 45 -20.20 -4.12 16.20
CA GLY A 45 -19.25 -5.15 15.79
C GLY A 45 -18.49 -5.71 16.97
N ASN A 46 -18.17 -7.01 16.93
CA ASN A 46 -17.29 -7.63 17.91
C ASN A 46 -15.89 -6.99 17.81
N ALA A 47 -15.42 -6.30 18.85
CA ALA A 47 -14.12 -5.66 18.86
C ALA A 47 -12.93 -6.63 18.78
N LYS A 48 -13.18 -7.93 18.91
CA LYS A 48 -12.21 -9.03 18.74
C LYS A 48 -12.15 -9.56 17.29
N SER A 49 -12.77 -8.85 16.34
CA SER A 49 -12.77 -9.17 14.92
C SER A 49 -12.49 -7.91 14.11
N ALA A 50 -11.43 -7.92 13.32
CA ALA A 50 -11.10 -6.80 12.43
C ALA A 50 -12.19 -6.57 11.38
N LEU A 51 -12.77 -7.64 10.82
CA LEU A 51 -13.86 -7.54 9.84
C LEU A 51 -15.11 -6.93 10.46
N ALA A 52 -15.51 -7.35 11.65
CA ALA A 52 -16.66 -6.78 12.32
C ALA A 52 -16.46 -5.29 12.67
N LEU A 53 -15.23 -4.90 13.06
CA LEU A 53 -14.89 -3.51 13.31
C LEU A 53 -14.99 -2.65 12.03
N ILE A 54 -14.45 -3.14 10.91
CA ILE A 54 -14.55 -2.46 9.62
C ILE A 54 -16.02 -2.34 9.19
N GLY A 55 -16.82 -3.39 9.42
CA GLY A 55 -18.26 -3.40 9.12
C GLY A 55 -19.07 -2.35 9.87
N THR A 56 -18.56 -1.78 10.97
CA THR A 56 -19.22 -0.67 11.68
C THR A 56 -19.20 0.65 10.91
N ASP A 57 -18.42 0.75 9.83
CA ASP A 57 -18.26 1.95 8.98
C ASP A 57 -17.90 3.20 9.80
N THR A 58 -16.94 3.04 10.72
CA THR A 58 -16.49 4.12 11.61
C THR A 58 -15.52 5.04 10.87
N LEU A 59 -15.89 6.30 10.73
CA LEU A 59 -15.11 7.34 10.06
C LEU A 59 -14.51 8.36 11.05
N ALA A 60 -13.62 9.20 10.55
CA ALA A 60 -13.05 10.30 11.33
C ALA A 60 -14.17 11.21 11.88
N GLY A 61 -14.14 11.47 13.18
CA GLY A 61 -15.12 12.32 13.87
C GLY A 61 -16.36 11.58 14.38
N ASP A 62 -16.53 10.28 14.08
CA ASP A 62 -17.66 9.52 14.60
C ASP A 62 -17.58 9.33 16.12
N ALA A 63 -18.70 9.51 16.80
CA ALA A 63 -18.85 9.15 18.21
C ALA A 63 -19.06 7.64 18.32
N CYS A 64 -18.28 7.01 19.18
CA CYS A 64 -18.26 5.56 19.36
C CYS A 64 -18.31 5.17 20.82
N GLN A 65 -18.77 3.96 21.08
CA GLN A 65 -18.80 3.33 22.40
C GLN A 65 -18.18 1.93 22.34
N LEU A 66 -17.39 1.56 23.35
CA LEU A 66 -17.04 0.16 23.65
C LEU A 66 -17.89 -0.31 24.80
N LEU A 67 -18.65 -1.38 24.59
CA LEU A 67 -19.44 -2.06 25.61
C LEU A 67 -18.67 -3.31 26.06
N ILE A 68 -18.30 -3.35 27.34
CA ILE A 68 -17.42 -4.38 27.90
C ILE A 68 -18.21 -5.17 28.98
N SER A 69 -18.25 -6.49 28.87
CA SER A 69 -18.92 -7.33 29.81
C SER A 69 -18.19 -8.66 29.99
N GLY A 70 -17.89 -9.04 31.23
CA GLY A 70 -17.22 -10.30 31.56
C GLY A 70 -16.46 -10.25 32.87
N THR A 71 -15.62 -11.25 33.08
CA THR A 71 -14.92 -11.44 34.35
C THR A 71 -13.78 -10.46 34.60
N ASP A 72 -13.16 -9.96 33.53
CA ASP A 72 -12.06 -9.01 33.55
C ASP A 72 -12.48 -7.62 32.98
N GLU A 73 -13.78 -7.28 33.06
CA GLU A 73 -14.36 -6.07 32.50
C GLU A 73 -13.73 -4.78 33.04
N GLN A 74 -13.29 -4.73 34.30
CA GLN A 74 -12.65 -3.57 34.91
C GLN A 74 -11.26 -3.32 34.35
N ASP A 75 -10.45 -4.37 34.24
CA ASP A 75 -9.09 -4.30 33.68
C ASP A 75 -9.16 -3.94 32.20
N ALA A 76 -10.07 -4.55 31.45
CA ALA A 76 -10.33 -4.24 30.05
C ALA A 76 -10.76 -2.78 29.88
N HIS A 77 -11.69 -2.28 30.68
CA HIS A 77 -12.16 -0.89 30.63
C HIS A 77 -11.01 0.09 30.89
N GLN A 78 -10.19 -0.15 31.92
CA GLN A 78 -9.06 0.73 32.24
C GLN A 78 -8.04 0.76 31.12
N ARG A 79 -7.60 -0.40 30.63
CA ARG A 79 -6.57 -0.52 29.58
C ARG A 79 -7.06 0.03 28.24
N LEU A 80 -8.27 -0.30 27.83
CA LEU A 80 -8.87 0.20 26.56
C LEU A 80 -9.12 1.70 26.62
N SER A 81 -9.60 2.24 27.75
CA SER A 81 -9.77 3.69 27.90
C SER A 81 -8.45 4.46 27.79
N GLN A 82 -7.36 3.90 28.34
CA GLN A 82 -6.03 4.50 28.20
C GLN A 82 -5.53 4.40 26.76
N TRP A 83 -5.61 3.22 26.17
CA TRP A 83 -5.12 2.96 24.82
C TRP A 83 -5.84 3.80 23.76
N LEU A 84 -7.16 3.94 23.88
CA LEU A 84 -7.97 4.78 22.97
C LEU A 84 -7.56 6.26 23.00
N ARG A 85 -7.06 6.77 24.14
CA ARG A 85 -6.56 8.15 24.24
C ARG A 85 -5.14 8.31 23.74
N ASP A 86 -4.26 7.36 24.07
CA ASP A 86 -2.80 7.57 23.94
C ASP A 86 -2.23 6.94 22.67
N GLU A 87 -2.75 5.81 22.23
CA GLU A 87 -2.17 4.99 21.17
C GLU A 87 -3.06 4.90 19.91
N PHE A 88 -4.39 4.84 20.07
CA PHE A 88 -5.31 4.69 18.96
C PHE A 88 -5.21 5.80 17.89
N PRO A 89 -5.08 7.10 18.24
CA PRO A 89 -4.91 8.16 17.25
C PRO A 89 -3.62 8.03 16.43
N LEU A 90 -2.65 7.27 16.93
CA LEU A 90 -1.35 7.05 16.29
C LEU A 90 -1.31 5.80 15.41
N CYS A 91 -2.38 5.00 15.40
CA CYS A 91 -2.46 3.76 14.61
C CYS A 91 -2.53 4.01 13.11
N ASP A 92 -2.84 5.23 12.70
CA ASP A 92 -2.97 5.59 11.29
C ASP A 92 -2.40 6.98 11.00
N ALA A 93 -2.03 7.20 9.74
CA ALA A 93 -1.54 8.48 9.26
C ALA A 93 -2.40 8.97 8.09
N PRO A 94 -2.59 10.29 7.93
CA PRO A 94 -3.31 10.82 6.78
C PRO A 94 -2.72 10.29 5.47
N LEU A 95 -3.58 9.80 4.60
CA LEU A 95 -3.18 9.45 3.24
C LEU A 95 -2.71 10.70 2.52
N ALA A 96 -1.64 10.58 1.76
CA ALA A 96 -1.18 11.67 0.91
C ALA A 96 -2.31 12.03 -0.06
N GLU A 97 -2.76 13.27 -0.05
CA GLU A 97 -3.70 13.77 -1.05
C GLU A 97 -3.10 13.55 -2.44
N ILE A 98 -3.80 12.77 -3.23
CA ILE A 98 -3.48 12.64 -4.64
C ILE A 98 -4.02 13.89 -5.29
N LYS A 99 -3.14 14.81 -5.61
CA LYS A 99 -3.47 15.80 -6.61
C LYS A 99 -3.82 15.04 -7.87
N ASN A 100 -5.08 15.10 -8.30
CA ASN A 100 -5.43 14.75 -9.67
C ASN A 100 -4.56 15.65 -10.55
N SER A 101 -3.37 15.19 -10.88
CA SER A 101 -2.51 15.89 -11.83
C SER A 101 -3.25 15.84 -13.15
N GLU A 102 -3.55 17.00 -13.69
CA GLU A 102 -3.91 17.10 -15.11
C GLU A 102 -2.89 16.26 -15.87
N LEU A 103 -3.39 15.41 -16.77
CA LEU A 103 -2.52 14.52 -17.55
C LEU A 103 -1.48 15.38 -18.27
N GLU A 104 -0.23 15.28 -17.88
CA GLU A 104 0.84 16.05 -18.52
C GLU A 104 0.87 15.78 -20.03
N PRO A 105 1.18 16.78 -20.87
CA PRO A 105 1.31 16.57 -22.30
C PRO A 105 2.42 15.54 -22.58
N LEU A 106 2.24 14.76 -23.66
CA LEU A 106 3.30 13.85 -24.11
C LEU A 106 4.59 14.64 -24.40
N PRO A 107 5.78 14.06 -24.14
CA PRO A 107 7.04 14.65 -24.54
C PRO A 107 7.03 15.00 -26.03
N ALA A 108 7.54 16.19 -26.38
CA ALA A 108 7.56 16.65 -27.77
C ALA A 108 8.27 15.65 -28.72
N SER A 109 9.31 14.97 -28.24
CA SER A 109 10.01 13.90 -28.96
C SER A 109 9.08 12.73 -29.34
N LEU A 110 8.14 12.39 -28.49
CA LEU A 110 7.16 11.32 -28.76
C LEU A 110 5.98 11.85 -29.58
N THR A 111 5.49 13.06 -29.29
CA THR A 111 4.40 13.69 -30.03
C THR A 111 4.73 13.86 -31.50
N ASN A 112 5.97 14.21 -31.82
CA ASN A 112 6.45 14.38 -33.22
C ASN A 112 6.45 13.07 -34.03
N LEU A 113 6.43 11.90 -33.33
CA LEU A 113 6.32 10.58 -33.97
C LEU A 113 4.87 10.19 -34.25
N ASN A 114 3.90 10.99 -33.79
CA ASN A 114 2.46 10.77 -33.97
C ASN A 114 1.98 9.34 -33.61
N PRO A 115 2.33 8.80 -32.42
CA PRO A 115 1.95 7.45 -32.04
C PRO A 115 0.44 7.34 -31.80
N LEU A 116 -0.12 6.15 -32.02
CA LEU A 116 -1.47 5.82 -31.54
C LEU A 116 -1.39 5.49 -30.04
N PHE A 117 -2.12 6.23 -29.19
CA PHE A 117 -2.03 6.07 -27.76
C PHE A 117 -3.37 6.30 -27.05
N PHE A 118 -3.50 5.70 -25.87
CA PHE A 118 -4.56 5.92 -24.89
C PHE A 118 -4.01 6.61 -23.65
N ARG A 119 -4.87 7.33 -22.93
CA ARG A 119 -4.50 8.05 -21.71
C ARG A 119 -5.09 7.40 -20.49
N ALA A 120 -4.30 7.36 -19.40
CA ALA A 120 -4.74 6.85 -18.10
C ALA A 120 -3.93 7.51 -16.98
N HIS A 121 -4.39 7.35 -15.74
CA HIS A 121 -3.71 7.94 -14.59
C HIS A 121 -2.49 7.12 -14.18
N ALA A 122 -1.32 7.75 -14.19
CA ALA A 122 -0.09 7.12 -13.75
C ALA A 122 -0.03 7.05 -12.22
N VAL A 123 0.16 5.85 -11.69
CA VAL A 123 0.33 5.60 -10.24
C VAL A 123 1.72 5.06 -9.90
N CYS A 124 2.44 4.51 -10.86
CA CYS A 124 3.85 4.18 -10.76
C CYS A 124 4.58 4.64 -12.03
N THR A 125 5.66 5.40 -11.84
CA THR A 125 6.48 5.96 -12.92
C THR A 125 7.32 4.89 -13.61
N GLY A 126 7.85 5.25 -14.78
CA GLY A 126 8.69 4.39 -15.61
C GLY A 126 8.05 4.07 -16.94
N SER A 127 8.85 3.56 -17.87
CA SER A 127 8.36 3.10 -19.17
C SER A 127 8.85 1.70 -19.47
N ALA A 128 7.99 0.89 -20.09
CA ALA A 128 8.35 -0.46 -20.51
C ALA A 128 7.49 -0.95 -21.66
N GLY A 129 8.01 -1.90 -22.42
CA GLY A 129 7.30 -2.55 -23.53
C GLY A 129 7.09 -4.04 -23.28
N GLY A 130 5.96 -4.56 -23.74
CA GLY A 130 5.64 -5.98 -23.62
C GLY A 130 4.40 -6.35 -24.41
N VAL A 131 4.11 -7.62 -24.47
CA VAL A 131 2.88 -8.14 -25.10
C VAL A 131 1.69 -7.87 -24.18
N LEU A 132 0.66 -7.23 -24.70
CA LEU A 132 -0.56 -6.97 -23.94
C LEU A 132 -1.30 -8.26 -23.66
N THR A 133 -1.53 -8.57 -22.39
CA THR A 133 -2.23 -9.77 -21.95
C THR A 133 -3.27 -9.41 -20.90
N GLN A 134 -4.48 -9.87 -21.09
CA GLN A 134 -5.56 -9.71 -20.14
C GLN A 134 -5.47 -10.80 -19.06
N LEU A 135 -5.45 -10.39 -17.81
CA LEU A 135 -5.59 -11.28 -16.65
C LEU A 135 -7.07 -11.37 -16.28
N SER A 136 -7.51 -12.56 -15.93
CA SER A 136 -8.85 -12.73 -15.38
C SER A 136 -8.97 -12.06 -14.03
N SER A 137 -9.99 -11.24 -13.85
CA SER A 137 -10.35 -10.71 -12.54
C SER A 137 -10.80 -11.85 -11.63
N LEU A 138 -10.50 -11.71 -10.34
CA LEU A 138 -10.89 -12.68 -9.33
C LEU A 138 -12.34 -12.41 -8.92
N ASP A 139 -13.28 -13.01 -9.66
CA ASP A 139 -14.70 -12.99 -9.31
C ASP A 139 -15.12 -14.38 -8.80
N LEU A 140 -15.33 -14.46 -7.48
CA LEU A 140 -15.74 -15.71 -6.83
C LEU A 140 -17.12 -16.19 -7.29
N ASN A 141 -17.95 -15.31 -7.84
CA ASN A 141 -19.27 -15.66 -8.37
C ASN A 141 -19.22 -16.33 -9.75
N THR A 142 -18.09 -16.19 -10.46
CA THR A 142 -17.89 -16.78 -11.81
C THR A 142 -17.08 -18.08 -11.77
N LEU A 143 -16.76 -18.56 -10.57
CA LEU A 143 -16.06 -19.83 -10.36
C LEU A 143 -16.96 -20.99 -10.76
N GLY A 144 -17.05 -21.40 -11.92
CA GLY A 144 -17.72 -22.60 -12.41
C GLY A 144 -18.52 -23.47 -11.40
N GLU A 145 -18.66 -24.75 -11.63
CA GLU A 145 -19.35 -25.66 -10.71
C GLU A 145 -18.54 -25.88 -9.42
N LEU A 146 -19.07 -25.40 -8.29
CA LEU A 146 -18.45 -25.58 -6.98
C LEU A 146 -18.56 -27.04 -6.50
N PRO A 147 -17.58 -27.54 -5.73
CA PRO A 147 -17.66 -28.87 -5.12
C PRO A 147 -18.95 -29.06 -4.34
N ALA A 148 -19.57 -30.23 -4.50
CA ALA A 148 -20.71 -30.62 -3.67
C ALA A 148 -20.28 -30.82 -2.23
N ALA A 149 -21.21 -30.56 -1.28
CA ALA A 149 -20.97 -30.80 0.14
C ALA A 149 -20.82 -32.29 0.44
N SER A 150 -19.90 -32.61 1.32
CA SER A 150 -19.81 -33.91 2.00
C SER A 150 -20.58 -33.89 3.33
N ASP A 151 -20.18 -34.67 4.30
CA ASP A 151 -20.73 -34.57 5.64
C ASP A 151 -20.17 -33.34 6.39
N ILE A 152 -20.92 -32.82 7.35
CA ILE A 152 -20.60 -31.60 8.08
C ILE A 152 -19.26 -31.69 8.82
N GLU A 153 -18.93 -32.86 9.42
CA GLU A 153 -17.70 -33.02 10.20
C GLU A 153 -16.46 -32.97 9.26
N THR A 154 -16.55 -33.60 8.10
CA THR A 154 -15.50 -33.54 7.06
C THR A 154 -15.30 -32.13 6.55
N GLU A 155 -16.38 -31.41 6.21
CA GLU A 155 -16.31 -30.02 5.74
C GLU A 155 -15.73 -29.09 6.82
N GLN A 156 -16.14 -29.23 8.09
CA GLN A 156 -15.60 -28.44 9.20
C GLN A 156 -14.10 -28.70 9.40
N SER A 157 -13.70 -29.98 9.36
CA SER A 157 -12.29 -30.37 9.48
C SER A 157 -11.44 -29.83 8.32
N ALA A 158 -11.96 -29.89 7.08
CA ALA A 158 -11.29 -29.35 5.91
C ALA A 158 -11.12 -27.83 6.01
N LEU A 159 -12.16 -27.13 6.48
CA LEU A 159 -12.14 -25.68 6.67
C LEU A 159 -11.11 -25.27 7.74
N ASP A 160 -11.11 -25.91 8.91
CA ASP A 160 -10.18 -25.60 10.00
C ASP A 160 -8.73 -25.89 9.62
N ASN A 161 -8.50 -27.01 8.93
CA ASN A 161 -7.17 -27.35 8.40
C ASN A 161 -6.73 -26.33 7.32
N GLY A 162 -7.63 -25.97 6.40
CA GLY A 162 -7.38 -25.00 5.35
C GLY A 162 -7.00 -23.63 5.91
N LEU A 163 -7.76 -23.09 6.87
CA LEU A 163 -7.47 -21.82 7.55
C LEU A 163 -6.13 -21.87 8.28
N THR A 164 -5.86 -22.96 9.02
CA THR A 164 -4.60 -23.12 9.75
C THR A 164 -3.40 -23.15 8.81
N LEU A 165 -3.49 -23.84 7.68
CA LEU A 165 -2.43 -23.92 6.68
C LEU A 165 -2.26 -22.59 5.96
N LEU A 166 -3.35 -21.91 5.59
CA LEU A 166 -3.31 -20.60 4.96
C LEU A 166 -2.58 -19.58 5.84
N ILE A 167 -2.95 -19.48 7.13
CA ILE A 167 -2.31 -18.58 8.09
C ILE A 167 -0.80 -18.87 8.21
N LYS A 168 -0.42 -20.16 8.27
CA LYS A 168 1.00 -20.56 8.30
C LYS A 168 1.74 -20.19 7.02
N ASN A 169 1.13 -20.41 5.86
CA ASN A 169 1.73 -20.08 4.56
C ASN A 169 1.93 -18.57 4.41
N ILE A 170 0.94 -17.76 4.80
CA ILE A 170 1.07 -16.29 4.80
C ILE A 170 2.19 -15.85 5.75
N ALA A 171 2.24 -16.41 6.97
CA ALA A 171 3.29 -16.09 7.94
C ALA A 171 4.70 -16.46 7.43
N PHE A 172 4.83 -17.59 6.74
CA PHE A 172 6.10 -18.00 6.13
C PHE A 172 6.55 -17.04 5.02
N ARG A 173 5.63 -16.66 4.11
CA ARG A 173 5.90 -15.67 3.05
C ARG A 173 6.26 -14.29 3.62
N GLN A 174 5.71 -13.93 4.78
CA GLN A 174 6.00 -12.68 5.48
C GLN A 174 7.46 -12.58 5.95
N LEU A 175 8.10 -13.71 6.33
CA LEU A 175 9.49 -13.73 6.81
C LEU A 175 10.50 -13.26 5.76
N ASP A 176 10.25 -13.55 4.49
CA ASP A 176 11.14 -13.22 3.37
C ASP A 176 10.73 -11.90 2.66
N SER A 177 9.76 -11.17 3.22
CA SER A 177 9.16 -10.00 2.59
C SER A 177 9.75 -8.69 3.13
N ASP A 178 9.83 -7.68 2.27
CA ASP A 178 10.19 -6.31 2.65
C ASP A 178 9.01 -5.56 3.31
N GLY A 179 9.27 -4.36 3.84
CA GLY A 179 8.34 -3.62 4.69
C GLY A 179 6.91 -3.46 4.14
N ALA A 180 6.74 -3.09 2.86
CA ALA A 180 5.41 -2.88 2.28
C ALA A 180 4.67 -4.21 2.05
N THR A 181 5.37 -5.19 1.49
CA THR A 181 4.84 -6.54 1.25
C THR A 181 4.50 -7.23 2.57
N SER A 182 5.37 -7.11 3.58
CA SER A 182 5.15 -7.67 4.92
C SER A 182 3.89 -7.10 5.57
N ALA A 183 3.63 -5.79 5.47
CA ALA A 183 2.44 -5.16 6.04
C ALA A 183 1.14 -5.65 5.37
N ILE A 184 1.16 -5.89 4.06
CA ILE A 184 0.01 -6.43 3.32
C ILE A 184 -0.26 -7.89 3.72
N LEU A 185 0.79 -8.70 3.80
CA LEU A 185 0.67 -10.10 4.24
C LEU A 185 0.20 -10.19 5.69
N GLU A 186 0.60 -9.26 6.56
CA GLU A 186 0.08 -9.18 7.93
C GLU A 186 -1.42 -8.90 7.96
N ALA A 187 -1.90 -7.98 7.13
CA ALA A 187 -3.34 -7.71 7.01
C ALA A 187 -4.10 -8.95 6.50
N HIS A 188 -3.58 -9.67 5.50
CA HIS A 188 -4.18 -10.91 5.01
C HIS A 188 -4.19 -12.00 6.09
N ARG A 189 -3.11 -12.11 6.88
CA ARG A 189 -3.05 -13.06 8.00
C ARG A 189 -4.09 -12.74 9.07
N SER A 190 -4.29 -11.47 9.42
CA SER A 190 -5.33 -11.02 10.33
C SER A 190 -6.73 -11.36 9.80
N LEU A 191 -6.99 -11.09 8.51
CA LEU A 191 -8.27 -11.46 7.87
C LEU A 191 -8.52 -12.97 7.86
N ALA A 192 -7.51 -13.79 7.53
CA ALA A 192 -7.62 -15.25 7.53
C ALA A 192 -7.84 -15.83 8.95
N GLY A 193 -7.36 -15.15 9.99
CA GLY A 193 -7.55 -15.50 11.39
C GLY A 193 -8.80 -14.89 12.06
N ASP A 194 -9.55 -14.07 11.30
CA ASP A 194 -10.66 -13.30 11.85
C ASP A 194 -11.80 -14.18 12.37
N THR A 195 -12.26 -13.89 13.58
CA THR A 195 -13.29 -14.68 14.27
C THR A 195 -14.65 -14.59 13.58
N SER A 196 -15.02 -13.44 13.02
CA SER A 196 -16.30 -13.26 12.33
C SER A 196 -16.30 -13.99 10.98
N LEU A 197 -15.20 -13.93 10.23
CA LEU A 197 -15.05 -14.72 9.01
C LEU A 197 -15.20 -16.22 9.31
N ARG A 198 -14.46 -16.72 10.31
CA ARG A 198 -14.52 -18.13 10.68
C ARG A 198 -15.92 -18.55 11.14
N GLN A 199 -16.61 -17.73 11.95
CA GLN A 199 -17.98 -18.00 12.37
C GLN A 199 -18.95 -18.05 11.21
N HIS A 200 -18.85 -17.14 10.24
CA HIS A 200 -19.69 -17.11 9.06
C HIS A 200 -19.47 -18.35 8.17
N LEU A 201 -18.22 -18.74 7.96
CA LEU A 201 -17.85 -19.95 7.23
C LEU A 201 -18.44 -21.23 7.90
N LEU A 202 -18.24 -21.37 9.21
CA LEU A 202 -18.75 -22.50 9.97
C LEU A 202 -20.30 -22.55 10.00
N ALA A 203 -20.96 -21.39 10.07
CA ALA A 203 -22.41 -21.30 9.97
C ALA A 203 -22.92 -21.74 8.58
N GLY A 204 -22.18 -21.42 7.50
CA GLY A 204 -22.47 -21.94 6.16
C GLY A 204 -22.39 -23.46 6.08
N VAL A 205 -21.30 -24.03 6.57
CA VAL A 205 -21.11 -25.50 6.61
C VAL A 205 -22.17 -26.17 7.49
N ALA A 206 -22.54 -25.60 8.63
CA ALA A 206 -23.59 -26.13 9.51
C ALA A 206 -24.97 -26.15 8.84
N ARG A 207 -25.22 -25.28 7.83
CA ARG A 207 -26.42 -25.31 6.98
C ARG A 207 -26.35 -26.35 5.85
N GLY A 208 -25.27 -27.10 5.73
CA GLY A 208 -25.07 -28.14 4.71
C GLY A 208 -24.39 -27.64 3.43
N LEU A 209 -23.77 -26.46 3.46
CA LEU A 209 -22.95 -26.00 2.34
C LEU A 209 -21.58 -26.69 2.35
N SER A 210 -21.02 -26.92 1.17
CA SER A 210 -19.59 -27.30 1.06
C SER A 210 -18.69 -26.14 1.52
N CYS A 211 -17.44 -26.42 1.86
CA CYS A 211 -16.45 -25.37 2.15
C CYS A 211 -16.38 -24.34 1.02
N ALA A 212 -16.42 -24.76 -0.26
CA ALA A 212 -16.36 -23.83 -1.38
C ALA A 212 -17.58 -22.90 -1.41
N GLN A 213 -18.78 -23.43 -1.24
CA GLN A 213 -20.02 -22.65 -1.18
C GLN A 213 -20.02 -21.68 0.01
N ALA A 214 -19.62 -22.16 1.20
CA ALA A 214 -19.53 -21.33 2.40
C ALA A 214 -18.50 -20.20 2.25
N ILE A 215 -17.36 -20.45 1.60
CA ILE A 215 -16.34 -19.44 1.30
C ILE A 215 -16.87 -18.38 0.35
N VAL A 216 -17.52 -18.78 -0.75
CA VAL A 216 -18.08 -17.84 -1.73
C VAL A 216 -19.18 -16.98 -1.10
N GLU A 217 -20.11 -17.60 -0.34
CA GLU A 217 -21.16 -16.88 0.39
C GLU A 217 -20.59 -15.88 1.39
N SER A 218 -19.57 -16.30 2.18
CA SER A 218 -18.92 -15.41 3.17
C SER A 218 -18.21 -14.25 2.51
N ALA A 219 -17.51 -14.50 1.42
CA ALA A 219 -16.85 -13.44 0.65
C ALA A 219 -17.86 -12.43 0.11
N GLY A 220 -18.98 -12.90 -0.46
CA GLY A 220 -20.09 -12.05 -0.92
C GLY A 220 -20.63 -11.19 0.20
N HIS A 221 -20.94 -11.79 1.35
CA HIS A 221 -21.47 -11.09 2.52
C HIS A 221 -20.57 -9.91 2.96
N PHE A 222 -19.29 -10.16 3.21
CA PHE A 222 -18.37 -9.12 3.66
C PHE A 222 -18.06 -8.09 2.56
N CYS A 223 -17.96 -8.51 1.30
CA CYS A 223 -17.78 -7.58 0.18
C CYS A 223 -18.97 -6.62 0.05
N ASP A 224 -20.20 -7.12 0.20
CA ASP A 224 -21.41 -6.30 0.17
C ASP A 224 -21.47 -5.31 1.34
N GLU A 225 -21.03 -5.71 2.53
CA GLU A 225 -20.93 -4.82 3.68
C GLU A 225 -19.94 -3.66 3.40
N PHE A 226 -18.77 -3.97 2.84
CA PHE A 226 -17.78 -2.95 2.52
C PHE A 226 -18.21 -2.06 1.34
N ALA A 227 -18.90 -2.60 0.36
CA ALA A 227 -19.42 -1.83 -0.77
C ALA A 227 -20.45 -0.77 -0.33
N ARG A 228 -21.16 -1.00 0.78
CA ARG A 228 -22.13 -0.03 1.36
C ARG A 228 -21.48 1.09 2.15
N SER A 229 -20.18 1.03 2.42
CA SER A 229 -19.45 2.11 3.09
C SER A 229 -19.44 3.37 2.24
N SER A 230 -19.52 4.52 2.88
CA SER A 230 -19.30 5.82 2.23
C SER A 230 -17.80 6.11 1.96
N SER A 231 -16.91 5.35 2.56
CA SER A 231 -15.47 5.48 2.39
C SER A 231 -14.97 4.63 1.23
N ARG A 232 -14.49 5.29 0.18
CA ARG A 232 -13.85 4.60 -0.96
C ARG A 232 -12.69 3.70 -0.51
N TYR A 233 -11.97 4.13 0.52
CA TYR A 233 -10.86 3.36 1.08
C TYR A 233 -11.33 2.03 1.70
N LEU A 234 -12.51 2.02 2.38
CA LEU A 234 -13.09 0.78 2.90
C LEU A 234 -13.63 -0.11 1.78
N GLN A 235 -14.24 0.48 0.73
CA GLN A 235 -14.67 -0.27 -0.44
C GLN A 235 -13.52 -1.04 -1.12
N GLU A 236 -12.32 -0.45 -1.19
CA GLU A 236 -11.12 -1.11 -1.74
C GLU A 236 -10.70 -2.35 -0.93
N ARG A 237 -11.12 -2.47 0.36
CA ARG A 237 -10.82 -3.65 1.21
C ARG A 237 -11.64 -4.90 0.86
N ALA A 238 -12.74 -4.75 0.14
CA ALA A 238 -13.47 -5.90 -0.40
C ALA A 238 -12.56 -6.81 -1.25
N LEU A 239 -11.58 -6.22 -1.95
CA LEU A 239 -10.61 -6.98 -2.73
C LEU A 239 -9.70 -7.86 -1.86
N ASP A 240 -9.29 -7.37 -0.68
CA ASP A 240 -8.46 -8.14 0.26
C ASP A 240 -9.24 -9.36 0.83
N VAL A 241 -10.54 -9.19 1.11
CA VAL A 241 -11.39 -10.30 1.56
C VAL A 241 -11.55 -11.34 0.45
N ARG A 242 -11.84 -10.91 -0.78
CA ARG A 242 -11.91 -11.82 -1.95
C ARG A 242 -10.61 -12.58 -2.14
N ASP A 243 -9.48 -11.91 -1.96
CA ASP A 243 -8.15 -12.51 -2.10
C ASP A 243 -7.91 -13.60 -1.06
N VAL A 244 -8.17 -13.33 0.22
CA VAL A 244 -8.02 -14.32 1.31
C VAL A 244 -8.96 -15.51 1.10
N CYS A 245 -10.21 -15.27 0.72
CA CYS A 245 -11.17 -16.33 0.44
C CYS A 245 -10.75 -17.20 -0.76
N PHE A 246 -10.19 -16.60 -1.80
CA PHE A 246 -9.67 -17.36 -2.94
C PHE A 246 -8.44 -18.19 -2.58
N GLN A 247 -7.50 -17.63 -1.82
CA GLN A 247 -6.37 -18.39 -1.30
C GLN A 247 -6.83 -19.58 -0.43
N LEU A 248 -7.91 -19.40 0.35
CA LEU A 248 -8.50 -20.49 1.14
C LEU A 248 -9.09 -21.58 0.24
N LEU A 249 -9.78 -21.23 -0.85
CA LEU A 249 -10.25 -22.19 -1.85
C LEU A 249 -9.08 -22.98 -2.46
N GLN A 250 -8.02 -22.30 -2.86
CA GLN A 250 -6.80 -22.94 -3.37
C GLN A 250 -6.15 -23.87 -2.34
N GLN A 251 -6.14 -23.45 -1.08
CA GLN A 251 -5.54 -24.24 0.01
C GLN A 251 -6.32 -25.54 0.28
N ILE A 252 -7.66 -25.51 0.16
CA ILE A 252 -8.52 -26.68 0.42
C ILE A 252 -8.61 -27.59 -0.81
N TYR A 253 -8.79 -27.03 -2.00
CA TYR A 253 -9.10 -27.79 -3.22
C TYR A 253 -7.96 -27.89 -4.23
N GLY A 254 -6.86 -27.16 -3.99
CA GLY A 254 -5.66 -27.13 -4.83
C GLY A 254 -5.75 -26.15 -6.01
N GLU A 255 -4.58 -25.74 -6.50
CA GLU A 255 -4.44 -24.80 -7.63
C GLU A 255 -4.94 -25.36 -8.97
N GLN A 256 -5.02 -26.67 -9.10
CA GLN A 256 -5.54 -27.28 -10.34
C GLN A 256 -7.02 -26.95 -10.55
N ARG A 257 -7.79 -26.85 -9.47
CA ARG A 257 -9.21 -26.52 -9.50
C ARG A 257 -9.46 -25.02 -9.48
N PHE A 258 -8.65 -24.28 -8.76
CA PHE A 258 -8.69 -22.82 -8.67
C PHE A 258 -7.32 -22.25 -9.09
N PRO A 259 -7.05 -22.16 -10.41
CA PRO A 259 -5.74 -21.79 -10.91
C PRO A 259 -5.41 -20.32 -10.57
N ALA A 260 -4.14 -20.12 -10.22
CA ALA A 260 -3.57 -18.78 -10.17
C ALA A 260 -3.53 -18.12 -11.57
N PRO A 261 -3.39 -16.80 -11.66
CA PRO A 261 -3.22 -16.14 -12.95
C PRO A 261 -2.05 -16.76 -13.70
N GLY A 262 -2.23 -16.90 -15.03
CA GLY A 262 -1.32 -17.66 -15.89
C GLY A 262 0.14 -17.24 -15.77
N LYS A 263 1.06 -18.20 -15.90
CA LYS A 263 2.51 -17.93 -15.88
C LYS A 263 2.91 -17.09 -17.08
N LEU A 264 3.58 -15.97 -16.81
CA LEU A 264 4.17 -15.15 -17.86
C LEU A 264 5.41 -15.85 -18.42
N THR A 265 5.53 -15.92 -19.75
CA THR A 265 6.66 -16.59 -20.43
C THR A 265 7.49 -15.63 -21.28
N GLN A 266 7.04 -14.39 -21.42
CA GLN A 266 7.69 -13.33 -22.21
C GLN A 266 7.42 -11.96 -21.58
N PRO A 267 8.16 -10.92 -21.97
CA PRO A 267 7.89 -9.57 -21.50
C PRO A 267 6.43 -9.17 -21.77
N THR A 268 5.68 -8.91 -20.71
CA THR A 268 4.22 -8.76 -20.75
C THR A 268 3.79 -7.48 -20.04
N VAL A 269 2.88 -6.75 -20.65
CA VAL A 269 2.06 -5.72 -20.01
C VAL A 269 0.72 -6.36 -19.67
N CYS A 270 0.44 -6.50 -18.39
CA CYS A 270 -0.79 -7.13 -17.91
C CYS A 270 -1.91 -6.10 -17.80
N MET A 271 -3.10 -6.46 -18.28
CA MET A 271 -4.31 -5.66 -18.19
C MET A 271 -5.36 -6.43 -17.39
N ALA A 272 -6.01 -5.77 -16.42
CA ALA A 272 -7.07 -6.36 -15.61
C ALA A 272 -8.09 -5.30 -15.17
N ASP A 273 -9.33 -5.72 -14.91
CA ASP A 273 -10.30 -4.84 -14.25
C ASP A 273 -9.83 -4.52 -12.83
N GLU A 274 -9.48 -5.54 -12.08
CA GLU A 274 -8.88 -5.49 -10.74
C GLU A 274 -7.82 -6.58 -10.63
N LEU A 275 -6.83 -6.38 -9.80
CA LEU A 275 -5.80 -7.37 -9.51
C LEU A 275 -5.58 -7.46 -8.01
N THR A 276 -5.68 -8.66 -7.44
CA THR A 276 -5.45 -8.84 -6.00
C THR A 276 -3.96 -8.82 -5.66
N PRO A 277 -3.61 -8.50 -4.40
CA PRO A 277 -2.22 -8.56 -3.95
C PRO A 277 -1.56 -9.93 -4.16
N SER A 278 -2.24 -11.04 -3.88
CA SER A 278 -1.66 -12.38 -4.09
C SER A 278 -1.49 -12.70 -5.56
N GLN A 279 -2.47 -12.38 -6.40
CA GLN A 279 -2.31 -12.52 -7.85
C GLN A 279 -1.08 -11.76 -8.35
N PHE A 280 -0.90 -10.50 -7.87
CA PHE A 280 0.28 -9.73 -8.22
C PHE A 280 1.56 -10.41 -7.75
N LEU A 281 1.61 -10.92 -6.52
CA LEU A 281 2.81 -11.57 -5.96
C LEU A 281 3.19 -12.86 -6.71
N GLU A 282 2.23 -13.59 -7.25
CA GLU A 282 2.41 -14.82 -8.03
C GLU A 282 2.93 -14.58 -9.45
N LEU A 283 2.68 -13.39 -10.03
CA LEU A 283 3.22 -13.05 -11.35
C LEU A 283 4.75 -13.00 -11.32
N ASP A 284 5.41 -13.59 -12.32
CA ASP A 284 6.87 -13.51 -12.48
C ASP A 284 7.28 -12.06 -12.82
N LYS A 285 7.97 -11.41 -11.87
CA LYS A 285 8.43 -10.02 -11.99
C LYS A 285 9.50 -9.83 -13.08
N THR A 286 10.13 -10.91 -13.52
CA THR A 286 11.10 -10.88 -14.63
C THR A 286 10.42 -10.55 -15.94
N PHE A 287 9.23 -11.09 -16.14
CA PHE A 287 8.42 -10.93 -17.36
C PHE A 287 7.36 -9.84 -17.24
N LEU A 288 6.92 -9.49 -16.04
CA LEU A 288 5.95 -8.41 -15.82
C LEU A 288 6.61 -7.05 -16.07
N LYS A 289 6.22 -6.39 -17.17
CA LYS A 289 6.78 -5.09 -17.61
C LYS A 289 5.88 -3.92 -17.27
N GLY A 290 4.59 -4.13 -17.05
CA GLY A 290 3.67 -3.07 -16.68
C GLY A 290 2.30 -3.58 -16.31
N LEU A 291 1.53 -2.73 -15.62
CA LEU A 291 0.15 -3.01 -15.20
C LEU A 291 -0.80 -1.94 -15.69
N LEU A 292 -1.92 -2.37 -16.26
CA LEU A 292 -3.03 -1.56 -16.70
C LEU A 292 -4.28 -2.00 -15.94
N LEU A 293 -4.82 -1.15 -15.08
CA LEU A 293 -5.96 -1.47 -14.24
C LEU A 293 -7.15 -0.56 -14.57
N LYS A 294 -8.34 -1.13 -14.75
CA LYS A 294 -9.58 -0.38 -14.92
C LYS A 294 -9.95 0.32 -13.61
N SER A 295 -9.92 -0.45 -12.52
CA SER A 295 -10.20 0.00 -11.17
C SER A 295 -8.93 -0.04 -10.32
N GLY A 296 -8.87 0.83 -9.33
CA GLY A 296 -7.79 0.86 -8.36
C GLY A 296 -7.48 2.28 -7.93
N GLY A 297 -7.43 2.49 -6.62
CA GLY A 297 -6.94 3.72 -6.04
C GLY A 297 -5.42 3.66 -5.91
N THR A 298 -4.79 4.80 -5.75
CA THR A 298 -3.35 4.89 -5.47
C THR A 298 -2.99 4.34 -4.09
N THR A 299 -4.01 4.09 -3.26
CA THR A 299 -3.94 3.46 -1.93
C THR A 299 -4.18 1.96 -1.97
N SER A 300 -4.58 1.41 -3.12
CA SER A 300 -4.75 -0.03 -3.32
C SER A 300 -3.46 -0.79 -2.98
N HIS A 301 -3.59 -1.90 -2.27
CA HIS A 301 -2.46 -2.76 -1.90
C HIS A 301 -1.66 -3.22 -3.13
N THR A 302 -2.34 -3.53 -4.24
CA THR A 302 -1.69 -3.91 -5.50
C THR A 302 -0.84 -2.78 -6.07
N VAL A 303 -1.32 -1.54 -5.99
CA VAL A 303 -0.56 -0.36 -6.45
C VAL A 303 0.66 -0.12 -5.56
N ILE A 304 0.51 -0.31 -4.24
CA ILE A 304 1.63 -0.20 -3.29
C ILE A 304 2.70 -1.25 -3.63
N LEU A 305 2.29 -2.49 -3.90
CA LEU A 305 3.21 -3.56 -4.35
C LEU A 305 3.86 -3.21 -5.68
N ALA A 306 3.10 -2.77 -6.68
CA ALA A 306 3.66 -2.38 -7.99
C ALA A 306 4.74 -1.30 -7.85
N ARG A 307 4.54 -0.32 -6.96
CA ARG A 307 5.55 0.69 -6.63
C ARG A 307 6.79 0.11 -5.97
N SER A 308 6.65 -0.83 -5.01
CA SER A 308 7.80 -1.45 -4.34
C SER A 308 8.65 -2.28 -5.30
N PHE A 309 8.03 -2.86 -6.33
CA PHE A 309 8.72 -3.58 -7.40
C PHE A 309 9.12 -2.68 -8.58
N ASN A 310 8.84 -1.37 -8.52
CA ASN A 310 9.12 -0.40 -9.61
C ASN A 310 8.51 -0.82 -10.96
N ILE A 311 7.28 -1.35 -10.95
CA ILE A 311 6.57 -1.75 -12.16
C ILE A 311 5.67 -0.59 -12.61
N PRO A 312 5.87 -0.03 -13.82
CA PRO A 312 5.02 1.00 -14.36
C PRO A 312 3.55 0.60 -14.33
N THR A 313 2.70 1.45 -13.75
CA THR A 313 1.29 1.10 -13.52
C THR A 313 0.40 2.28 -13.83
N LEU A 314 -0.63 2.05 -14.61
CA LEU A 314 -1.68 3.01 -14.94
C LEU A 314 -3.02 2.50 -14.45
N VAL A 315 -3.86 3.40 -13.93
CA VAL A 315 -5.21 3.12 -13.45
C VAL A 315 -6.25 3.98 -14.18
N GLY A 316 -7.51 3.55 -14.15
CA GLY A 316 -8.58 4.20 -14.91
C GLY A 316 -8.46 3.91 -16.41
N VAL A 317 -7.97 2.73 -16.75
CA VAL A 317 -7.76 2.30 -18.14
C VAL A 317 -9.08 1.82 -18.75
N ASP A 318 -9.38 2.26 -19.96
CA ASP A 318 -10.48 1.70 -20.76
C ASP A 318 -10.04 0.36 -21.37
N ILE A 319 -10.40 -0.72 -20.68
CA ILE A 319 -10.03 -2.09 -21.07
C ILE A 319 -10.70 -2.48 -22.40
N GLU A 320 -11.94 -2.04 -22.62
CA GLU A 320 -12.70 -2.37 -23.83
C GLU A 320 -12.03 -1.77 -25.07
N ALA A 321 -11.55 -0.53 -24.95
CA ALA A 321 -10.80 0.15 -26.02
C ALA A 321 -9.45 -0.51 -26.33
N LEU A 322 -8.83 -1.19 -25.34
CA LEU A 322 -7.56 -1.89 -25.50
C LEU A 322 -7.71 -3.35 -25.97
N THR A 323 -8.88 -3.94 -25.83
CA THR A 323 -9.14 -5.35 -26.23
C THR A 323 -8.68 -5.70 -27.67
N PRO A 324 -8.84 -4.82 -28.69
CA PRO A 324 -8.36 -5.11 -30.05
C PRO A 324 -6.83 -5.27 -30.16
N TRP A 325 -6.10 -4.80 -29.15
CA TRP A 325 -4.62 -4.82 -29.13
C TRP A 325 -4.06 -5.97 -28.29
N LEU A 326 -4.91 -6.88 -27.79
CA LEU A 326 -4.48 -8.09 -27.10
C LEU A 326 -3.50 -8.89 -27.95
N HIS A 327 -2.51 -9.47 -27.27
CA HIS A 327 -1.42 -10.26 -27.86
C HIS A 327 -0.49 -9.47 -28.81
N GLN A 328 -0.61 -8.16 -28.88
CA GLN A 328 0.29 -7.27 -29.61
C GLN A 328 1.25 -6.57 -28.63
N THR A 329 2.37 -6.11 -29.18
CA THR A 329 3.35 -5.31 -28.40
C THR A 329 2.78 -3.92 -28.14
N VAL A 330 2.80 -3.51 -26.87
CA VAL A 330 2.43 -2.17 -26.42
C VAL A 330 3.53 -1.59 -25.54
N TYR A 331 3.58 -0.27 -25.44
CA TYR A 331 4.42 0.43 -24.48
C TYR A 331 3.54 1.13 -23.45
N ILE A 332 3.89 0.94 -22.19
CA ILE A 332 3.33 1.69 -21.06
C ILE A 332 4.29 2.80 -20.67
N ASP A 333 3.78 4.00 -20.53
CA ASP A 333 4.54 5.17 -20.07
C ASP A 333 3.89 5.75 -18.81
N GLY A 334 4.39 5.32 -17.65
CA GLY A 334 3.96 5.81 -16.34
C GLY A 334 4.46 7.21 -16.02
N ASN A 335 5.35 7.82 -16.83
CA ASN A 335 5.75 9.20 -16.64
C ASN A 335 4.74 10.14 -17.32
N ALA A 336 4.30 9.77 -18.53
CA ALA A 336 3.34 10.55 -19.31
C ALA A 336 1.89 10.12 -19.12
N GLY A 337 1.60 9.01 -18.43
CA GLY A 337 0.25 8.44 -18.31
C GLY A 337 -0.30 8.00 -19.67
N ALA A 338 0.51 7.29 -20.46
CA ALA A 338 0.15 6.90 -21.81
C ALA A 338 0.38 5.40 -22.06
N ILE A 339 -0.48 4.84 -22.90
CA ILE A 339 -0.40 3.47 -23.41
C ILE A 339 -0.28 3.59 -24.92
N VAL A 340 0.89 3.27 -25.47
CA VAL A 340 1.13 3.34 -26.91
C VAL A 340 0.92 1.97 -27.52
N VAL A 341 0.02 1.91 -28.49
CA VAL A 341 -0.35 0.68 -29.21
C VAL A 341 0.14 0.76 -30.65
N ALA A 342 0.27 -0.38 -31.31
CA ALA A 342 0.78 -0.50 -32.68
C ALA A 342 2.06 0.36 -32.91
N PRO A 343 3.09 0.24 -32.08
CA PRO A 343 4.26 1.10 -32.19
C PRO A 343 5.01 0.84 -33.52
N ASP A 344 5.28 1.88 -34.26
CA ASP A 344 6.17 1.82 -35.41
C ASP A 344 7.64 1.74 -34.99
N GLU A 345 8.55 1.61 -35.95
CA GLU A 345 9.99 1.48 -35.67
C GLU A 345 10.57 2.72 -34.94
N PRO A 346 10.25 3.98 -35.33
CA PRO A 346 10.69 5.16 -34.61
C PRO A 346 10.22 5.20 -33.14
N VAL A 347 8.96 4.88 -32.87
CA VAL A 347 8.39 4.82 -31.50
C VAL A 347 9.07 3.71 -30.70
N THR A 348 9.28 2.55 -31.31
CA THR A 348 9.98 1.43 -30.68
C THR A 348 11.41 1.82 -30.26
N ARG A 349 12.15 2.51 -31.17
CA ARG A 349 13.50 3.02 -30.85
C ARG A 349 13.50 4.03 -29.73
N TYR A 350 12.50 4.93 -29.69
CA TYR A 350 12.33 5.90 -28.61
C TYR A 350 12.24 5.20 -27.25
N TYR A 351 11.33 4.25 -27.10
CA TYR A 351 11.16 3.53 -25.81
C TYR A 351 12.34 2.63 -25.47
N GLN A 352 13.01 2.04 -26.45
CA GLN A 352 14.25 1.29 -26.21
C GLN A 352 15.38 2.19 -25.67
N GLN A 353 15.46 3.43 -26.16
CA GLN A 353 16.44 4.39 -25.66
C GLN A 353 16.08 4.86 -24.25
N GLU A 354 14.80 5.17 -23.97
CA GLU A 354 14.31 5.50 -22.63
C GLU A 354 14.61 4.38 -21.63
N ALA A 355 14.35 3.13 -21.99
CA ALA A 355 14.64 1.98 -21.15
C ALA A 355 16.14 1.89 -20.80
N ARG A 356 17.03 2.07 -21.77
CA ARG A 356 18.49 2.08 -21.54
C ARG A 356 18.92 3.19 -20.58
N VAL A 357 18.35 4.37 -20.72
CA VAL A 357 18.65 5.51 -19.82
C VAL A 357 18.17 5.19 -18.40
N GLN A 358 16.97 4.66 -18.25
CA GLN A 358 16.42 4.27 -16.95
C GLN A 358 17.23 3.16 -16.29
N ASP A 359 17.64 2.14 -17.04
CA ASP A 359 18.47 1.06 -16.52
C ASP A 359 19.84 1.56 -16.07
N ALA A 360 20.46 2.46 -16.83
CA ALA A 360 21.72 3.09 -16.45
C ALA A 360 21.59 3.91 -15.15
N LEU A 361 20.50 4.65 -14.99
CA LEU A 361 20.20 5.41 -13.76
C LEU A 361 19.97 4.48 -12.57
N ARG A 362 19.21 3.40 -12.75
CA ARG A 362 18.99 2.38 -11.70
C ARG A 362 20.29 1.73 -11.26
N GLU A 363 21.16 1.38 -12.20
CA GLU A 363 22.46 0.78 -11.89
C GLU A 363 23.38 1.77 -11.15
N GLN A 364 23.39 3.04 -11.55
CA GLN A 364 24.11 4.09 -10.81
C GLN A 364 23.58 4.23 -9.38
N GLN A 365 22.26 4.22 -9.17
CA GLN A 365 21.66 4.26 -7.84
C GLN A 365 22.03 3.02 -7.03
N ARG A 366 22.02 1.83 -7.63
CA ARG A 366 22.42 0.58 -6.98
C ARG A 366 23.88 0.63 -6.52
N ILE A 367 24.77 1.08 -7.40
CA ILE A 367 26.20 1.26 -7.08
C ILE A 367 26.39 2.27 -5.95
N TRP A 368 25.60 3.33 -5.93
CA TRP A 368 25.62 4.35 -4.87
C TRP A 368 25.15 3.80 -3.52
N LEU A 369 24.10 2.99 -3.51
CA LEU A 369 23.57 2.35 -2.30
C LEU A 369 24.47 1.23 -1.77
N THR A 370 25.12 0.48 -2.66
CA THR A 370 26.04 -0.62 -2.29
C THR A 370 27.43 -0.12 -1.92
N ASN A 371 27.92 0.94 -2.54
CA ASN A 371 29.12 1.63 -2.10
C ASN A 371 28.82 2.42 -0.83
N LYS A 372 28.77 1.72 0.31
CA LYS A 372 28.98 2.31 1.65
C LYS A 372 30.46 2.73 1.78
N ARG A 373 30.96 3.59 0.90
CA ARG A 373 32.01 4.50 1.33
C ARG A 373 31.34 5.35 2.37
N ALA A 374 31.71 5.12 3.63
CA ALA A 374 31.36 5.98 4.73
C ALA A 374 31.36 7.42 4.20
N LEU A 375 30.21 8.06 4.23
CA LEU A 375 30.19 9.52 4.19
C LEU A 375 31.34 9.91 5.12
N PRO A 376 32.32 10.71 4.66
CA PRO A 376 33.43 11.10 5.52
C PRO A 376 32.77 11.54 6.81
N THR A 377 33.06 10.82 7.89
CA THR A 377 32.52 11.12 9.22
C THR A 377 32.66 12.60 9.34
N VAL A 378 31.54 13.32 9.41
CA VAL A 378 31.60 14.78 9.63
C VAL A 378 32.39 14.88 10.90
N SER A 379 33.69 15.12 10.74
CA SER A 379 34.60 15.35 11.88
C SER A 379 33.91 16.49 12.58
N VAL A 380 33.47 16.22 13.81
CA VAL A 380 32.84 17.21 14.64
C VAL A 380 33.81 18.38 14.68
N TRP A 381 33.52 19.42 13.94
CA TRP A 381 34.31 20.63 13.94
C TRP A 381 34.30 21.13 15.38
N LYS A 382 35.34 20.82 16.13
CA LYS A 382 35.58 21.44 17.43
C LYS A 382 35.89 22.91 17.14
N TRP A 383 34.97 23.77 17.51
CA TRP A 383 35.17 25.20 17.44
C TRP A 383 36.46 25.53 18.19
N PRO A 384 37.36 26.33 17.60
CA PRO A 384 38.55 26.74 18.30
C PRO A 384 38.16 27.46 19.61
N PRO A 385 38.92 27.27 20.70
CA PRO A 385 38.56 27.77 22.03
C PRO A 385 38.52 29.30 22.17
N THR A 386 38.87 30.03 21.12
CA THR A 386 38.98 31.51 21.13
C THR A 386 37.65 32.26 20.95
N LEU A 387 36.53 31.59 20.77
CA LEU A 387 35.21 32.24 20.75
C LEU A 387 34.42 31.99 22.04
N ARG A 388 35.07 32.09 23.20
CA ARG A 388 34.39 32.23 24.46
C ARG A 388 33.95 33.69 24.62
N THR A 389 32.74 34.02 24.29
CA THR A 389 32.12 35.24 24.78
C THR A 389 31.75 35.07 26.25
N PRO A 390 31.97 36.09 27.10
CA PRO A 390 31.72 35.98 28.53
C PRO A 390 30.24 35.88 28.84
N SER A 391 29.95 34.97 29.73
CA SER A 391 28.75 34.76 30.53
C SER A 391 27.64 35.79 30.43
N LYS A 392 26.52 35.40 29.90
CA LYS A 392 25.15 35.56 30.41
C LYS A 392 24.11 35.18 29.36
N ARG A 393 23.77 33.90 29.28
CA ARG A 393 22.38 33.45 29.02
C ARG A 393 22.24 31.93 29.17
N LYS A 394 21.47 31.60 30.19
CA LYS A 394 21.11 30.24 30.54
C LYS A 394 20.23 29.58 29.46
N ARG A 395 20.53 28.30 29.18
CA ARG A 395 19.61 27.25 28.81
C ARG A 395 18.72 27.46 27.56
N HIS A 396 19.26 27.21 26.36
CA HIS A 396 18.45 26.78 25.20
C HIS A 396 19.27 26.07 24.10
N SER A 397 20.45 25.52 24.41
CA SER A 397 21.40 25.08 23.36
C SER A 397 21.26 23.63 22.87
N ALA A 398 20.69 22.72 23.65
CA ALA A 398 20.69 21.28 23.29
C ALA A 398 19.59 20.88 22.32
N THR A 399 18.37 21.45 22.46
CA THR A 399 17.20 21.10 21.63
C THR A 399 17.28 21.74 20.25
N ALA A 400 17.86 22.93 20.14
CA ALA A 400 18.01 23.61 18.85
C ALA A 400 19.06 22.92 17.96
N ARG A 401 20.13 22.36 18.54
CA ARG A 401 21.14 21.61 17.77
C ARG A 401 20.62 20.31 17.20
N LYS A 402 19.80 19.55 17.94
CA LYS A 402 19.18 18.32 17.44
C LYS A 402 18.17 18.60 16.31
N ARG A 403 17.42 19.70 16.39
CA ARG A 403 16.48 20.10 15.33
C ARG A 403 17.19 20.56 14.06
N LEU A 404 18.36 21.22 14.18
CA LEU A 404 19.11 21.68 13.01
C LEU A 404 19.71 20.50 12.23
N VAL A 405 20.29 19.52 12.91
CA VAL A 405 20.85 18.31 12.28
C VAL A 405 19.73 17.46 11.65
N CYS A 406 18.58 17.31 12.33
CA CYS A 406 17.44 16.58 11.79
C CYS A 406 16.81 17.29 10.57
N SER A 407 16.80 18.63 10.54
CA SER A 407 16.28 19.43 9.43
C SER A 407 17.16 19.32 8.18
N VAL A 408 18.49 19.33 8.34
CA VAL A 408 19.42 19.16 7.22
C VAL A 408 19.37 17.73 6.68
N GLN A 409 19.25 16.73 7.55
CA GLN A 409 19.15 15.33 7.14
C GLN A 409 17.82 15.02 6.42
N LYS A 410 16.71 15.63 6.86
CA LYS A 410 15.41 15.51 6.16
C LYS A 410 15.42 16.21 4.80
N CYS A 411 16.08 17.35 4.65
CA CYS A 411 16.20 18.00 3.33
C CYS A 411 17.05 17.20 2.33
N CYS A 412 18.03 16.42 2.80
CA CYS A 412 18.86 15.59 1.93
C CYS A 412 18.21 14.28 1.51
N ILE A 413 17.20 13.80 2.27
CA ILE A 413 16.51 12.52 1.98
C ILE A 413 15.29 12.69 1.03
N TRP A 414 14.82 13.94 0.84
CA TRP A 414 13.62 14.26 0.05
C TRP A 414 13.91 15.05 -1.23
N THR A 415 15.01 14.81 -1.90
CA THR A 415 15.19 15.31 -3.26
C THR A 415 14.95 14.16 -4.23
N GLU A 416 13.72 14.05 -4.73
CA GLU A 416 13.50 13.49 -6.06
C GLU A 416 14.40 14.22 -7.06
N PRO A 417 15.10 13.50 -7.93
CA PRO A 417 15.96 14.14 -8.94
C PRO A 417 15.11 14.61 -10.11
N ALA A 418 14.43 15.74 -9.98
CA ALA A 418 14.03 16.55 -11.13
C ALA A 418 13.42 17.88 -10.67
N HIS A 419 14.02 18.98 -11.10
CA HIS A 419 13.45 20.33 -11.17
C HIS A 419 13.07 21.04 -9.85
N LEU A 420 14.04 21.22 -8.95
CA LEU A 420 14.02 22.39 -8.08
C LEU A 420 14.88 23.48 -8.70
N ALA A 421 14.21 24.47 -9.26
CA ALA A 421 14.87 25.68 -9.77
C ALA A 421 15.77 26.27 -8.68
N ARG A 422 17.01 26.61 -9.04
CA ARG A 422 18.06 27.17 -8.18
C ARG A 422 17.63 28.39 -7.34
N THR A 423 16.49 29.01 -7.65
CA THR A 423 15.95 30.21 -7.03
C THR A 423 15.18 29.98 -5.72
N SER A 424 14.61 28.81 -5.48
CA SER A 424 13.76 28.62 -4.29
C SER A 424 14.53 28.32 -2.99
N CYS A 425 15.69 27.68 -3.10
CA CYS A 425 16.49 27.32 -1.92
C CYS A 425 17.29 28.50 -1.34
N THR A 426 17.83 29.34 -2.23
CA THR A 426 18.57 30.57 -1.83
C THR A 426 17.63 31.63 -1.25
N THR A 427 16.41 31.77 -1.78
CA THR A 427 15.44 32.75 -1.27
C THR A 427 14.84 32.37 0.07
N PHE A 428 14.68 31.07 0.33
CA PHE A 428 14.16 30.57 1.62
C PHE A 428 15.18 30.76 2.76
N PHE A 429 16.47 30.56 2.49
CA PHE A 429 17.53 30.79 3.47
C PHE A 429 17.79 32.27 3.73
N ALA A 430 17.76 33.11 2.72
CA ALA A 430 18.01 34.54 2.85
C ALA A 430 16.91 35.31 3.64
N ARG A 431 15.65 34.85 3.60
CA ARG A 431 14.55 35.52 4.31
C ARG A 431 14.44 35.17 5.80
N ARG A 432 15.02 34.06 6.25
CA ARG A 432 14.84 33.58 7.62
C ARG A 432 16.07 33.75 8.52
N TRP A 433 17.23 34.09 7.96
CA TRP A 433 18.50 34.12 8.69
C TRP A 433 19.42 35.26 8.21
N SER A 434 19.11 36.45 8.61
CA SER A 434 20.07 37.57 8.60
C SER A 434 20.55 37.79 10.06
N PRO A 435 21.83 37.91 10.35
CA PRO A 435 22.99 38.22 9.54
C PRO A 435 24.18 37.23 9.67
N HIS A 436 24.31 36.21 8.83
CA HIS A 436 25.53 35.43 8.78
C HIS A 436 25.93 35.12 7.32
N ARG A 437 26.56 36.12 6.67
CA ARG A 437 27.13 36.01 5.31
C ARG A 437 28.09 34.82 5.10
N ALA A 438 28.75 34.35 6.18
CA ALA A 438 29.72 33.26 6.10
C ALA A 438 29.11 31.90 5.81
N VAL A 439 27.88 31.62 6.28
CA VAL A 439 27.22 30.33 6.09
C VAL A 439 26.64 30.21 4.66
N ALA A 440 26.16 31.30 4.09
CA ALA A 440 25.64 31.33 2.73
C ALA A 440 26.74 31.11 1.67
N LEU A 441 27.95 31.63 1.90
CA LEU A 441 29.10 31.43 1.03
C LEU A 441 29.64 29.99 1.06
N LEU A 442 29.59 29.33 2.23
CA LEU A 442 30.00 27.93 2.37
C LEU A 442 29.01 26.97 1.70
N CYS A 443 27.72 27.22 1.80
CA CYS A 443 26.69 26.44 1.08
C CYS A 443 26.77 26.66 -0.43
N ALA A 444 27.01 27.88 -0.89
CA ALA A 444 27.15 28.17 -2.32
C ALA A 444 28.41 27.52 -2.93
N ARG A 445 29.53 27.50 -2.21
CA ARG A 445 30.76 26.79 -2.64
C ARG A 445 30.59 25.27 -2.66
N TRP A 446 29.86 24.72 -1.70
CA TRP A 446 29.60 23.28 -1.67
C TRP A 446 28.69 22.84 -2.83
N ILE A 447 27.67 23.63 -3.15
CA ILE A 447 26.78 23.37 -4.30
C ILE A 447 27.53 23.45 -5.63
N SER A 448 28.47 24.41 -5.78
CA SER A 448 29.28 24.52 -7.00
C SER A 448 30.31 23.40 -7.16
N ALA A 449 30.79 22.82 -6.06
CA ALA A 449 31.73 21.69 -6.10
C ALA A 449 31.05 20.36 -6.46
N VAL A 450 29.73 20.23 -6.16
CA VAL A 450 28.95 19.01 -6.47
C VAL A 450 28.35 19.05 -7.86
N THR A 451 28.22 20.24 -8.48
CA THR A 451 27.57 20.44 -9.79
C THR A 451 28.52 20.72 -10.95
N SER A 452 29.85 20.66 -10.74
CA SER A 452 30.80 20.74 -11.86
C SER A 452 30.81 19.42 -12.63
N PRO A 453 30.50 19.39 -13.93
CA PRO A 453 30.64 18.18 -14.73
C PRO A 453 32.15 17.88 -14.85
N LEU A 454 32.56 16.69 -14.47
CA LEU A 454 33.83 16.13 -14.85
C LEU A 454 33.82 15.98 -16.39
N ILE A 455 34.54 16.89 -17.06
CA ILE A 455 34.95 16.72 -18.43
C ILE A 455 36.08 15.69 -18.42
N ILE A 456 35.82 14.50 -18.87
CA ILE A 456 36.69 13.65 -19.71
C ILE A 456 35.80 12.88 -20.63
#